data_eacab75e0412e8ff9d1388a2035f4100
#
_entry.id   eacab75e0412e8ff9d1388a2035f4100
#
_cell.length_a   1.000
_cell.length_b   1.000
_cell.length_c   1.000
_cell.angle_alpha   90.00
_cell.angle_beta   90.00
_cell.angle_gamma   90.00
#
_symmetry.space_group_name_H-M   'P 1'
#
loop_
_entity.id
_entity.type
_entity.pdbx_description
1 polymer ?
#
loop_
_entity_poly.entity_id
_entity_poly.type
_entity_poly.pdbx_seq_one_letter_code
_entity_poly.pdbx_strand_id
1 'polypeptide(L)'
;MKTNDYLNLELRYGAHNYHPLPVVLSKGKGIYVWDVEGRKYYDFLSAYSAVNQGHCHPKIISALTEQANSLTLTSRAFHNDILGHYEQFITGFFGYDKVLPMNTGVEGGETANKLARKWGYLKKGIKENKARIIFVNGNFWGRTLAAISTSDDPSSYKGFGPYMPGYDLIPYN
;
A
#
# COMPACT_ATOMS: atom_id res chain seq x y z
N MET A 1 15.29 9.72 25.64
CA MET A 1 14.57 10.77 24.91
C MET A 1 13.10 10.73 25.34
N LYS A 2 12.46 11.89 25.47
CA LYS A 2 11.03 12.04 25.78
C LYS A 2 10.24 12.30 24.49
N THR A 3 8.94 12.24 24.55
CA THR A 3 8.03 12.51 23.40
C THR A 3 8.46 13.75 22.61
N ASN A 4 8.69 14.88 23.29
CA ASN A 4 9.06 16.14 22.61
C ASN A 4 10.41 16.06 21.85
N ASP A 5 11.34 15.25 22.28
CA ASP A 5 12.63 15.10 21.59
C ASP A 5 12.43 14.46 20.21
N TYR A 6 11.57 13.42 20.13
CA TYR A 6 11.22 12.75 18.87
C TYR A 6 10.40 13.67 17.96
N LEU A 7 9.39 14.37 18.50
CA LEU A 7 8.59 15.31 17.73
C LEU A 7 9.45 16.44 17.12
N ASN A 8 10.43 16.96 17.89
CA ASN A 8 11.36 17.96 17.38
C ASN A 8 12.29 17.44 16.28
N LEU A 9 12.69 16.16 16.34
CA LEU A 9 13.45 15.53 15.25
C LEU A 9 12.62 15.46 13.97
N GLU A 10 11.37 15.00 14.06
CA GLU A 10 10.48 14.95 12.91
C GLU A 10 10.17 16.35 12.35
N LEU A 11 9.93 17.32 13.25
CA LEU A 11 9.71 18.71 12.86
C LEU A 11 10.91 19.31 12.12
N ARG A 12 12.12 18.97 12.53
CA ARG A 12 13.34 19.51 11.94
C ARG A 12 13.73 18.87 10.62
N TYR A 13 13.53 17.55 10.50
CA TYR A 13 14.06 16.77 9.39
C TYR A 13 13.00 16.16 8.47
N GLY A 14 11.73 16.11 8.89
CA GLY A 14 10.63 15.58 8.10
C GLY A 14 10.07 16.58 7.10
N ALA A 15 9.40 16.08 6.08
CA ALA A 15 8.78 16.89 5.01
C ALA A 15 7.39 17.44 5.38
N HIS A 16 6.87 17.16 6.55
CA HIS A 16 5.58 17.63 7.10
C HIS A 16 4.37 17.39 6.18
N ASN A 17 4.39 16.30 5.44
CA ASN A 17 3.28 15.89 4.57
C ASN A 17 2.11 15.23 5.31
N TYR A 18 2.24 15.04 6.62
CA TYR A 18 1.21 14.58 7.54
C TYR A 18 1.15 15.45 8.79
N HIS A 19 0.01 15.40 9.48
CA HIS A 19 -0.19 15.98 10.80
C HIS A 19 -0.53 14.87 11.81
N PRO A 20 0.45 14.07 12.23
CA PRO A 20 0.20 12.97 13.15
C PRO A 20 -0.20 13.46 14.54
N LEU A 21 -0.91 12.61 15.29
CA LEU A 21 -1.18 12.86 16.70
C LEU A 21 0.14 12.97 17.49
N PRO A 22 0.22 13.81 18.52
CA PRO A 22 1.46 14.02 19.30
C PRO A 22 1.74 12.85 20.26
N VAL A 23 1.75 11.64 19.75
CA VAL A 23 2.02 10.39 20.45
C VAL A 23 3.13 9.63 19.71
N VAL A 24 4.21 9.34 20.43
CA VAL A 24 5.36 8.62 19.86
C VAL A 24 5.32 7.17 20.31
N LEU A 25 4.81 6.31 19.45
CA LEU A 25 4.70 4.86 19.72
C LEU A 25 6.05 4.17 19.57
N SER A 26 6.39 3.28 20.50
CA SER A 26 7.68 2.58 20.56
C SER A 26 7.57 1.07 20.69
N LYS A 27 6.41 0.54 21.08
CA LYS A 27 6.20 -0.89 21.31
C LYS A 27 4.80 -1.29 20.92
N GLY A 28 4.66 -2.49 20.36
CA GLY A 28 3.37 -3.11 20.05
C GLY A 28 3.34 -4.59 20.45
N LYS A 29 2.18 -5.07 20.93
CA LYS A 29 1.93 -6.49 21.19
C LYS A 29 0.43 -6.80 21.11
N GLY A 30 0.05 -7.63 20.17
CA GLY A 30 -1.37 -7.94 19.93
C GLY A 30 -2.14 -6.67 19.57
N ILE A 31 -3.21 -6.38 20.31
CA ILE A 31 -4.05 -5.19 20.12
C ILE A 31 -3.54 -3.94 20.84
N TYR A 32 -2.41 -4.02 21.53
CA TYR A 32 -1.88 -2.94 22.34
C TYR A 32 -0.64 -2.30 21.74
N VAL A 33 -0.53 -0.99 21.93
CA VAL A 33 0.68 -0.21 21.68
C VAL A 33 1.07 0.61 22.91
N TRP A 34 2.33 0.98 23.01
CA TRP A 34 2.86 1.81 24.08
C TRP A 34 3.67 2.96 23.50
N ASP A 35 3.53 4.12 24.09
CA ASP A 35 4.38 5.26 23.76
C ASP A 35 5.76 5.17 24.44
N VAL A 36 6.62 6.11 24.08
CA VAL A 36 7.99 6.20 24.64
C VAL A 36 8.03 6.53 26.14
N GLU A 37 6.92 6.94 26.72
CA GLU A 37 6.75 7.22 28.15
C GLU A 37 6.11 6.03 28.89
N GLY A 38 5.82 4.94 28.17
CA GLY A 38 5.27 3.70 28.72
C GLY A 38 3.76 3.68 28.89
N ARG A 39 3.03 4.70 28.42
CA ARG A 39 1.56 4.67 28.46
C ARG A 39 1.04 3.68 27.44
N LYS A 40 0.04 2.91 27.82
CA LYS A 40 -0.57 1.83 27.03
C LYS A 40 -1.85 2.32 26.36
N TYR A 41 -2.02 1.96 25.11
CA TYR A 41 -3.20 2.27 24.30
C TYR A 41 -3.74 1.02 23.62
N TYR A 42 -5.03 1.01 23.29
CA TYR A 42 -5.58 0.09 22.30
C TYR A 42 -5.36 0.66 20.90
N ASP A 43 -4.89 -0.18 19.98
CA ASP A 43 -4.75 0.20 18.57
C ASP A 43 -6.00 -0.20 17.78
N PHE A 44 -6.94 0.73 17.63
CA PHE A 44 -8.13 0.55 16.80
C PHE A 44 -7.92 0.91 15.32
N LEU A 45 -6.77 1.49 14.98
CA LEU A 45 -6.43 1.84 13.60
C LEU A 45 -5.74 0.70 12.86
N SER A 46 -4.90 -0.07 13.57
CA SER A 46 -4.15 -1.23 13.05
C SER A 46 -3.43 -0.96 11.71
N ALA A 47 -2.82 0.23 11.59
CA ALA A 47 -2.19 0.71 10.34
C ALA A 47 -3.14 0.56 9.12
N TYR A 48 -4.38 1.02 9.26
CA TYR A 48 -5.45 0.85 8.25
C TYR A 48 -5.71 -0.63 7.90
N SER A 49 -5.80 -1.47 8.92
CA SER A 49 -6.01 -2.93 8.85
C SER A 49 -4.79 -3.74 8.36
N ALA A 50 -3.65 -3.13 8.13
CA ALA A 50 -2.43 -3.86 7.75
C ALA A 50 -1.91 -4.77 8.88
N VAL A 51 -2.19 -4.41 10.15
CA VAL A 51 -1.77 -5.16 11.34
C VAL A 51 -2.96 -5.91 11.98
N ASN A 52 -3.88 -6.42 11.15
CA ASN A 52 -5.10 -7.09 11.60
C ASN A 52 -4.86 -8.38 12.40
N GLN A 53 -3.68 -8.99 12.31
CA GLN A 53 -3.27 -10.14 13.13
C GLN A 53 -2.67 -9.72 14.49
N GLY A 54 -2.63 -8.42 14.75
CA GLY A 54 -2.01 -7.84 15.94
C GLY A 54 -0.51 -7.57 15.78
N HIS A 55 -0.03 -6.63 16.59
CA HIS A 55 1.38 -6.27 16.63
C HIS A 55 2.26 -7.44 17.07
N CYS A 56 3.38 -7.63 16.39
CA CYS A 56 4.41 -8.62 16.73
C CYS A 56 3.82 -10.04 16.91
N HIS A 57 2.94 -10.45 16.01
CA HIS A 57 2.35 -11.80 16.08
C HIS A 57 3.46 -12.86 16.02
N PRO A 58 3.57 -13.77 17.00
CA PRO A 58 4.75 -14.62 17.17
C PRO A 58 5.06 -15.50 15.96
N LYS A 59 4.05 -16.07 15.31
CA LYS A 59 4.25 -16.89 14.10
C LYS A 59 4.76 -16.08 12.91
N ILE A 60 4.28 -14.84 12.75
CA ILE A 60 4.73 -13.94 11.66
C ILE A 60 6.17 -13.50 11.91
N ILE A 61 6.49 -13.10 13.14
CA ILE A 61 7.87 -12.69 13.50
C ILE A 61 8.84 -13.86 13.35
N SER A 62 8.45 -15.08 13.78
CA SER A 62 9.30 -16.27 13.64
C SER A 62 9.59 -16.54 12.16
N ALA A 63 8.58 -16.58 11.29
CA ALA A 63 8.76 -16.82 9.86
C ALA A 63 9.62 -15.74 9.19
N LEU A 64 9.40 -14.47 9.54
CA LEU A 64 10.22 -13.35 9.05
C LEU A 64 11.69 -13.50 9.46
N THR A 65 11.94 -13.80 10.73
CA THR A 65 13.31 -13.94 11.27
C THR A 65 14.03 -15.15 10.66
N GLU A 66 13.35 -16.27 10.52
CA GLU A 66 13.89 -17.47 9.90
C GLU A 66 14.28 -17.21 8.44
N GLN A 67 13.38 -16.64 7.66
CA GLN A 67 13.65 -16.31 6.26
C GLN A 67 14.75 -15.26 6.12
N ALA A 68 14.78 -14.22 6.94
CA ALA A 68 15.79 -13.18 6.91
C ALA A 68 17.21 -13.69 7.21
N ASN A 69 17.32 -14.73 8.04
CA ASN A 69 18.61 -15.38 8.32
C ASN A 69 19.07 -16.33 7.19
N SER A 70 18.17 -16.73 6.29
CA SER A 70 18.48 -17.62 5.16
C SER A 70 18.73 -16.81 3.88
N LEU A 71 17.73 -16.03 3.44
CA LEU A 71 17.81 -15.25 2.21
C LEU A 71 16.84 -14.06 2.30
N THR A 72 17.36 -12.83 2.28
CA THR A 72 16.55 -11.61 2.45
C THR A 72 15.94 -11.11 1.15
N LEU A 73 16.71 -11.09 0.07
CA LEU A 73 16.28 -10.49 -1.19
C LEU A 73 16.99 -11.13 -2.38
N THR A 74 16.22 -11.39 -3.44
CA THR A 74 16.76 -11.73 -4.77
C THR A 74 16.19 -10.80 -5.82
N SER A 75 16.97 -10.53 -6.88
CA SER A 75 16.43 -9.93 -8.09
C SER A 75 15.44 -10.89 -8.77
N ARG A 76 14.44 -10.35 -9.46
CA ARG A 76 13.55 -11.14 -10.35
C ARG A 76 14.28 -11.79 -11.55
N ALA A 77 15.57 -11.52 -11.70
CA ALA A 77 16.44 -12.27 -12.62
C ALA A 77 16.66 -13.72 -12.18
N PHE A 78 16.38 -14.04 -10.92
CA PHE A 78 16.52 -15.38 -10.36
C PHE A 78 15.18 -15.87 -9.81
N HIS A 79 15.02 -17.17 -9.76
CA HIS A 79 13.99 -17.83 -8.96
C HIS A 79 14.46 -17.94 -7.51
N ASN A 80 13.52 -18.07 -6.58
CA ASN A 80 13.77 -18.46 -5.20
C ASN A 80 12.76 -19.53 -4.77
N ASP A 81 13.02 -20.17 -3.68
CA ASP A 81 12.26 -21.31 -3.18
C ASP A 81 10.92 -20.94 -2.51
N ILE A 82 10.72 -19.67 -2.17
CA ILE A 82 9.51 -19.21 -1.43
C ILE A 82 8.42 -18.68 -2.36
N LEU A 83 8.78 -17.95 -3.41
CA LEU A 83 7.82 -17.23 -4.23
C LEU A 83 6.75 -18.14 -4.87
N GLY A 84 7.18 -19.28 -5.42
CA GLY A 84 6.25 -20.25 -6.03
C GLY A 84 5.23 -20.81 -5.03
N HIS A 85 5.64 -21.07 -3.80
CA HIS A 85 4.73 -21.51 -2.72
C HIS A 85 3.73 -20.41 -2.34
N TYR A 86 4.18 -19.16 -2.25
CA TYR A 86 3.29 -18.03 -2.02
C TYR A 86 2.27 -17.87 -3.17
N GLU A 87 2.71 -17.92 -4.42
CA GLU A 87 1.84 -17.80 -5.59
C GLU A 87 0.79 -18.93 -5.64
N GLN A 88 1.20 -20.18 -5.36
CA GLN A 88 0.28 -21.31 -5.27
C GLN A 88 -0.77 -21.12 -4.16
N PHE A 89 -0.34 -20.69 -2.98
CA PHE A 89 -1.25 -20.45 -1.86
C PHE A 89 -2.27 -19.35 -2.17
N ILE A 90 -1.82 -18.20 -2.65
CA ILE A 90 -2.68 -17.04 -2.92
C ILE A 90 -3.67 -17.32 -4.05
N THR A 91 -3.24 -17.96 -5.14
CA THR A 91 -4.14 -18.32 -6.25
C THR A 91 -5.20 -19.30 -5.80
N GLY A 92 -4.84 -20.32 -5.03
CA GLY A 92 -5.81 -21.26 -4.45
C GLY A 92 -6.76 -20.61 -3.45
N PHE A 93 -6.27 -19.69 -2.60
CA PHE A 93 -7.07 -19.02 -1.59
C PHE A 93 -8.12 -18.07 -2.19
N PHE A 94 -7.77 -17.31 -3.22
CA PHE A 94 -8.68 -16.36 -3.87
C PHE A 94 -9.40 -16.91 -5.11
N GLY A 95 -9.06 -18.11 -5.59
CA GLY A 95 -9.68 -18.72 -6.76
C GLY A 95 -9.29 -18.09 -8.08
N TYR A 96 -8.07 -17.59 -8.23
CA TYR A 96 -7.52 -17.04 -9.47
C TYR A 96 -6.45 -17.95 -10.08
N ASP A 97 -6.31 -17.91 -11.41
CA ASP A 97 -5.30 -18.72 -12.13
C ASP A 97 -3.87 -18.24 -11.92
N LYS A 98 -3.68 -16.93 -11.75
CA LYS A 98 -2.37 -16.28 -11.68
C LYS A 98 -2.37 -15.12 -10.70
N VAL A 99 -1.21 -14.85 -10.12
CA VAL A 99 -0.96 -13.67 -9.29
C VAL A 99 0.31 -12.96 -9.75
N LEU A 100 0.33 -11.65 -9.62
CA LEU A 100 1.50 -10.82 -9.86
C LEU A 100 1.75 -9.95 -8.62
N PRO A 101 2.62 -10.37 -7.70
CA PRO A 101 2.93 -9.59 -6.50
C PRO A 101 3.62 -8.27 -6.84
N MET A 102 3.25 -7.21 -6.11
CA MET A 102 3.84 -5.86 -6.19
C MET A 102 4.34 -5.43 -4.82
N ASN A 103 5.18 -4.39 -4.78
CA ASN A 103 5.75 -3.92 -3.51
C ASN A 103 4.76 -3.09 -2.69
N THR A 104 3.87 -2.35 -3.34
CA THR A 104 2.89 -1.47 -2.68
C THR A 104 1.50 -1.62 -3.30
N GLY A 105 0.47 -1.18 -2.56
CA GLY A 105 -0.90 -1.15 -3.08
C GLY A 105 -1.04 -0.28 -4.33
N VAL A 106 -0.37 0.87 -4.38
CA VAL A 106 -0.41 1.74 -5.56
C VAL A 106 0.27 1.12 -6.77
N GLU A 107 1.37 0.37 -6.60
CA GLU A 107 1.98 -0.38 -7.71
C GLU A 107 1.04 -1.46 -8.25
N GLY A 108 0.30 -2.13 -7.36
CA GLY A 108 -0.76 -3.05 -7.73
C GLY A 108 -1.84 -2.36 -8.57
N GLY A 109 -2.32 -1.19 -8.12
CA GLY A 109 -3.29 -0.36 -8.84
C GLY A 109 -2.78 0.11 -10.20
N GLU A 110 -1.55 0.62 -10.28
CA GLU A 110 -0.90 1.01 -11.54
C GLU A 110 -0.79 -0.18 -12.51
N THR A 111 -0.41 -1.33 -12.00
CA THR A 111 -0.28 -2.55 -12.81
C THR A 111 -1.64 -3.03 -13.32
N ALA A 112 -2.69 -2.98 -12.50
CA ALA A 112 -4.05 -3.31 -12.91
C ALA A 112 -4.54 -2.37 -14.03
N ASN A 113 -4.31 -1.06 -13.90
CA ASN A 113 -4.63 -0.08 -14.93
C ASN A 113 -3.88 -0.34 -16.24
N LYS A 114 -2.59 -0.63 -16.18
CA LYS A 114 -1.79 -1.01 -17.36
C LYS A 114 -2.31 -2.28 -18.01
N LEU A 115 -2.62 -3.30 -17.21
CA LEU A 115 -3.15 -4.57 -17.71
C LEU A 115 -4.50 -4.38 -18.38
N ALA A 116 -5.42 -3.64 -17.78
CA ALA A 116 -6.73 -3.33 -18.34
C ALA A 116 -6.62 -2.60 -19.68
N ARG A 117 -5.76 -1.57 -19.79
CA ARG A 117 -5.50 -0.85 -21.04
C ARG A 117 -4.91 -1.78 -22.11
N LYS A 118 -3.89 -2.55 -21.76
CA LYS A 118 -3.24 -3.48 -22.71
C LYS A 118 -4.23 -4.54 -23.20
N TRP A 119 -5.04 -5.11 -22.33
CA TRP A 119 -6.10 -6.03 -22.70
C TRP A 119 -7.14 -5.36 -23.61
N GLY A 120 -7.57 -4.15 -23.28
CA GLY A 120 -8.50 -3.36 -24.07
C GLY A 120 -8.03 -3.15 -25.51
N TYR A 121 -6.75 -2.84 -25.68
CA TYR A 121 -6.18 -2.64 -27.03
C TYR A 121 -5.95 -3.96 -27.77
N LEU A 122 -5.31 -4.93 -27.14
CA LEU A 122 -4.85 -6.15 -27.83
C LEU A 122 -5.92 -7.23 -27.98
N LYS A 123 -6.94 -7.24 -27.10
CA LYS A 123 -7.97 -8.28 -27.08
C LYS A 123 -9.37 -7.75 -27.40
N LYS A 124 -9.71 -6.55 -26.91
CA LYS A 124 -11.03 -5.94 -27.10
C LYS A 124 -11.13 -5.08 -28.37
N GLY A 125 -10.00 -4.78 -29.00
CA GLY A 125 -9.95 -3.97 -30.22
C GLY A 125 -10.25 -2.48 -30.01
N ILE A 126 -10.10 -1.96 -28.84
CA ILE A 126 -10.21 -0.52 -28.57
C ILE A 126 -9.09 0.19 -29.35
N LYS A 127 -9.42 1.28 -30.04
CA LYS A 127 -8.42 2.10 -30.74
C LYS A 127 -7.37 2.62 -29.78
N GLU A 128 -6.13 2.70 -30.23
CA GLU A 128 -5.01 3.20 -29.45
C GLU A 128 -5.32 4.54 -28.78
N ASN A 129 -4.93 4.69 -27.52
CA ASN A 129 -5.18 5.87 -26.67
C ASN A 129 -6.66 6.21 -26.40
N LYS A 130 -7.61 5.28 -26.68
CA LYS A 130 -9.05 5.47 -26.46
C LYS A 130 -9.62 4.63 -25.31
N ALA A 131 -8.81 3.79 -24.66
CA ALA A 131 -9.26 3.05 -23.50
C ALA A 131 -9.57 4.01 -22.35
N ARG A 132 -10.71 3.78 -21.69
CA ARG A 132 -11.15 4.53 -20.51
C ARG A 132 -11.35 3.57 -19.34
N ILE A 133 -11.02 4.02 -18.17
CA ILE A 133 -11.20 3.30 -16.90
C ILE A 133 -12.03 4.17 -15.99
N ILE A 134 -13.08 3.57 -15.42
CA ILE A 134 -14.01 4.25 -14.52
C ILE A 134 -13.54 4.07 -13.08
N PHE A 135 -13.51 5.17 -12.34
CA PHE A 135 -13.32 5.21 -10.89
C PHE A 135 -14.54 5.83 -10.22
N VAL A 136 -14.70 5.59 -8.93
CA VAL A 136 -15.78 6.18 -8.15
C VAL A 136 -15.29 7.40 -7.37
N ASN A 137 -16.18 8.35 -7.11
CA ASN A 137 -15.89 9.48 -6.23
C ASN A 137 -15.54 8.99 -4.82
N GLY A 138 -14.71 9.73 -4.10
CA GLY A 138 -14.24 9.34 -2.76
C GLY A 138 -13.22 8.20 -2.76
N ASN A 139 -12.66 7.84 -3.93
CA ASN A 139 -11.64 6.79 -4.00
C ASN A 139 -10.29 7.25 -3.43
N PHE A 140 -9.55 6.28 -2.92
CA PHE A 140 -8.13 6.45 -2.60
C PHE A 140 -7.39 5.14 -2.89
N TRP A 141 -6.41 5.18 -3.78
CA TRP A 141 -5.57 4.01 -4.09
C TRP A 141 -4.08 4.32 -4.21
N GLY A 142 -3.66 5.55 -3.82
CA GLY A 142 -2.27 5.94 -3.75
C GLY A 142 -2.02 7.40 -4.08
N ARG A 143 -0.74 7.74 -4.30
CA ARG A 143 -0.27 9.12 -4.50
C ARG A 143 0.59 9.31 -5.73
N THR A 144 0.59 8.36 -6.66
CA THR A 144 1.22 8.51 -7.98
C THR A 144 0.42 9.49 -8.83
N LEU A 145 1.02 9.98 -9.91
CA LEU A 145 0.32 10.86 -10.86
C LEU A 145 -0.96 10.21 -11.42
N ALA A 146 -0.95 8.89 -11.67
CA ALA A 146 -2.17 8.19 -12.09
C ALA A 146 -3.21 8.13 -10.97
N ALA A 147 -2.80 7.85 -9.73
CA ALA A 147 -3.70 7.78 -8.59
C ALA A 147 -4.38 9.14 -8.32
N ILE A 148 -3.62 10.22 -8.27
CA ILE A 148 -4.19 11.55 -8.05
C ILE A 148 -5.01 12.06 -9.23
N SER A 149 -4.79 11.55 -10.43
CA SER A 149 -5.61 11.87 -11.62
C SER A 149 -7.04 11.34 -11.52
N THR A 150 -7.32 10.44 -10.59
CA THR A 150 -8.65 9.89 -10.29
C THR A 150 -9.22 10.37 -8.97
N SER A 151 -8.55 11.29 -8.27
CA SER A 151 -9.01 11.82 -6.99
C SER A 151 -9.98 12.97 -7.20
N ASP A 152 -11.01 13.01 -6.39
CA ASP A 152 -11.93 14.16 -6.23
C ASP A 152 -11.58 15.02 -5.01
N ASP A 153 -10.52 14.68 -4.26
CA ASP A 153 -10.00 15.48 -3.15
C ASP A 153 -8.97 16.51 -3.64
N PRO A 154 -9.27 17.82 -3.61
CA PRO A 154 -8.36 18.86 -4.05
C PRO A 154 -7.01 18.87 -3.31
N SER A 155 -6.96 18.41 -2.06
CA SER A 155 -5.71 18.34 -1.29
C SER A 155 -4.73 17.31 -1.87
N SER A 156 -5.26 16.30 -2.56
CA SER A 156 -4.48 15.24 -3.18
C SER A 156 -3.96 15.58 -4.58
N TYR A 157 -4.72 16.35 -5.38
CA TYR A 157 -4.38 16.55 -6.78
C TYR A 157 -4.01 17.98 -7.17
N LYS A 158 -4.48 19.01 -6.44
CA LYS A 158 -4.29 20.41 -6.84
C LYS A 158 -2.81 20.78 -6.93
N GLY A 159 -2.39 21.32 -8.07
CA GLY A 159 -1.02 21.77 -8.32
C GLY A 159 -0.08 20.69 -8.89
N PHE A 160 -0.54 19.46 -9.09
CA PHE A 160 0.26 18.34 -9.58
C PHE A 160 -0.04 17.94 -11.04
N GLY A 161 -0.80 18.75 -11.78
CA GLY A 161 -1.02 18.51 -13.22
C GLY A 161 0.26 18.64 -14.06
N PRO A 162 0.24 18.13 -15.34
CA PRO A 162 -0.93 17.61 -16.06
C PRO A 162 -1.36 16.21 -15.59
N TYR A 163 -2.68 16.00 -15.57
CA TYR A 163 -3.25 14.75 -15.12
C TYR A 163 -3.28 13.70 -16.23
N MET A 164 -3.24 12.42 -15.83
CA MET A 164 -3.27 11.30 -16.75
C MET A 164 -4.64 11.17 -17.41
N PRO A 165 -4.70 11.10 -18.75
CA PRO A 165 -5.97 10.97 -19.48
C PRO A 165 -6.54 9.54 -19.43
N GLY A 166 -7.83 9.43 -19.83
CA GLY A 166 -8.52 8.15 -19.97
C GLY A 166 -9.11 7.61 -18.68
N TYR A 167 -9.34 8.47 -17.70
CA TYR A 167 -10.07 8.17 -16.47
C TYR A 167 -11.38 8.93 -16.41
N ASP A 168 -12.41 8.29 -15.91
CA ASP A 168 -13.72 8.86 -15.63
C ASP A 168 -14.07 8.66 -14.15
N LEU A 169 -14.65 9.68 -13.53
CA LEU A 169 -15.20 9.60 -12.20
C LEU A 169 -16.72 9.54 -12.26
N ILE A 170 -17.31 8.64 -11.49
CA ILE A 170 -18.76 8.52 -11.33
C ILE A 170 -19.11 8.50 -9.84
N PRO A 171 -20.34 8.86 -9.45
CA PRO A 171 -20.84 8.63 -8.11
C PRO A 171 -20.74 7.14 -7.73
N TYR A 172 -20.59 6.85 -6.44
CA TYR A 172 -20.54 5.46 -5.96
C TYR A 172 -21.93 4.80 -6.01
N ASN A 173 -22.99 5.55 -5.72
CA ASN A 173 -24.41 5.17 -5.82
C ASN A 173 -25.26 6.36 -6.27
#